data_8d58830f56edda531ff080b34c083b55
#
_entry.id   8d58830f56edda531ff080b34c083b55
#
_cell.length_a   1.000
_cell.length_b   1.000
_cell.length_c   1.000
_cell.angle_alpha   90.00
_cell.angle_beta   90.00
_cell.angle_gamma   90.00
#
_symmetry.space_group_name_H-M   'P 1'
#
loop_
_entity.id
_entity.type
_entity.pdbx_description
1 polymer ?
#
loop_
_entity_poly.entity_id
_entity_poly.type
_entity_poly.pdbx_seq_one_letter_code
_entity_poly.pdbx_strand_id
1 'polypeptide(L)'
;MAIHHLALAPCGFFTNAPPAAVQFAASHMHLIHLKRREVLGDGKQPFNGLGVVLQGNLQAVDLTLDGREAALLTATLHETFGHANLLAAQPVLLTWVAVSPSTSVAVMDSQAAQELMTFPEMALGAARLLAQDVCSFLGWQKIQAVHPVSARVCAWIQHASAADSSLR
;
A
#
# COMPACT_ATOMS: atom_id res chain seq x y z
N MET A 1 -12.28 -15.25 -7.94
CA MET A 1 -11.47 -16.50 -7.91
C MET A 1 -10.60 -16.39 -6.65
N ALA A 2 -10.70 -17.36 -5.72
CA ALA A 2 -9.89 -17.35 -4.51
C ALA A 2 -8.40 -17.41 -4.85
N ILE A 3 -7.57 -16.74 -4.05
CA ILE A 3 -6.13 -16.66 -4.27
C ILE A 3 -5.46 -17.84 -3.60
N HIS A 4 -4.44 -18.39 -4.26
CA HIS A 4 -3.63 -19.42 -3.63
C HIS A 4 -2.76 -18.78 -2.53
N HIS A 5 -2.76 -19.32 -1.32
CA HIS A 5 -2.04 -18.76 -0.16
C HIS A 5 -0.54 -18.53 -0.42
N LEU A 6 0.10 -19.30 -1.31
CA LEU A 6 1.50 -19.08 -1.71
C LEU A 6 1.74 -17.74 -2.42
N ALA A 7 0.70 -17.12 -3.00
CA ALA A 7 0.85 -15.79 -3.60
C ALA A 7 1.05 -14.69 -2.56
N LEU A 8 0.67 -14.92 -1.30
CA LEU A 8 0.84 -13.99 -0.20
C LEU A 8 2.18 -14.18 0.55
N ALA A 9 2.85 -15.32 0.37
CA ALA A 9 4.09 -15.65 1.07
C ALA A 9 5.24 -14.64 0.89
N PRO A 10 5.44 -14.02 -0.31
CA PRO A 10 6.47 -13.01 -0.47
C PRO A 10 6.15 -11.66 0.17
N CYS A 11 4.90 -11.43 0.59
CA CYS A 11 4.48 -10.17 1.19
C CYS A 11 4.95 -10.08 2.64
N GLY A 12 5.74 -9.05 2.95
CA GLY A 12 6.28 -8.83 4.30
C GLY A 12 5.23 -8.74 5.40
N PHE A 13 4.02 -8.30 5.05
CA PHE A 13 2.89 -8.25 5.98
C PHE A 13 2.49 -9.63 6.52
N PHE A 14 2.67 -10.69 5.74
CA PHE A 14 2.32 -12.06 6.12
C PHE A 14 3.50 -12.89 6.64
N THR A 15 4.72 -12.33 6.72
CA THR A 15 5.94 -13.07 7.07
C THR A 15 5.81 -13.81 8.42
N ASN A 16 5.16 -13.19 9.42
CA ASN A 16 4.97 -13.78 10.74
C ASN A 16 3.50 -14.16 11.01
N ALA A 17 2.69 -14.28 9.96
CA ALA A 17 1.30 -14.61 10.07
C ALA A 17 1.10 -16.09 10.45
N PRO A 18 0.20 -16.43 11.37
CA PRO A 18 -0.15 -17.83 11.61
C PRO A 18 -0.84 -18.42 10.36
N PRO A 19 -0.69 -19.74 10.11
CA PRO A 19 -1.29 -20.38 8.94
C PRO A 19 -2.79 -20.11 8.79
N ALA A 20 -3.52 -20.03 9.91
CA ALA A 20 -4.94 -19.72 9.93
C ALA A 20 -5.25 -18.32 9.37
N ALA A 21 -4.45 -17.31 9.70
CA ALA A 21 -4.59 -15.95 9.17
C ALA A 21 -4.28 -15.87 7.68
N VAL A 22 -3.26 -16.60 7.21
CA VAL A 22 -2.92 -16.66 5.77
C VAL A 22 -4.03 -17.36 4.99
N GLN A 23 -4.60 -18.46 5.52
CA GLN A 23 -5.73 -19.16 4.90
C GLN A 23 -6.98 -18.28 4.87
N PHE A 24 -7.27 -17.58 5.97
CA PHE A 24 -8.37 -16.63 6.03
C PHE A 24 -8.20 -15.55 4.96
N ALA A 25 -7.03 -14.90 4.88
CA ALA A 25 -6.74 -13.88 3.88
C ALA A 25 -6.90 -14.42 2.45
N ALA A 26 -6.34 -15.61 2.15
CA ALA A 26 -6.42 -16.21 0.84
C ALA A 26 -7.88 -16.56 0.41
N SER A 27 -8.74 -16.91 1.37
CA SER A 27 -10.15 -17.24 1.09
C SER A 27 -11.02 -15.99 0.88
N HIS A 28 -10.67 -14.84 1.46
CA HIS A 28 -11.44 -13.61 1.37
C HIS A 28 -10.85 -12.60 0.36
N MET A 29 -9.60 -12.79 -0.09
CA MET A 29 -9.04 -12.00 -1.16
C MET A 29 -9.49 -12.49 -2.53
N HIS A 30 -9.73 -11.53 -3.43
CA HIS A 30 -9.98 -11.81 -4.84
C HIS A 30 -8.98 -11.06 -5.72
N LEU A 31 -8.67 -11.66 -6.86
CA LEU A 31 -7.71 -11.13 -7.83
C LEU A 31 -8.39 -10.12 -8.74
N ILE A 32 -7.78 -8.94 -8.88
CA ILE A 32 -8.16 -7.91 -9.84
C ILE A 32 -6.99 -7.66 -10.77
N HIS A 33 -7.26 -7.58 -12.07
CA HIS A 33 -6.31 -7.19 -13.09
C HIS A 33 -6.66 -5.79 -13.58
N LEU A 34 -5.65 -4.93 -13.63
CA LEU A 34 -5.78 -3.54 -14.03
C LEU A 34 -4.81 -3.24 -15.18
N LYS A 35 -5.27 -2.50 -16.16
CA LYS A 35 -4.46 -1.88 -17.20
C LYS A 35 -3.92 -0.55 -16.69
N ARG A 36 -2.91 -0.03 -17.37
CA ARG A 36 -2.35 1.29 -17.05
C ARG A 36 -3.43 2.38 -17.04
N ARG A 37 -3.44 3.22 -15.99
CA ARG A 37 -4.42 4.27 -15.70
C ARG A 37 -5.80 3.77 -15.28
N GLU A 38 -5.98 2.49 -15.12
CA GLU A 38 -7.23 1.95 -14.60
C GLU A 38 -7.30 2.13 -13.08
N VAL A 39 -8.47 2.55 -12.60
CA VAL A 39 -8.74 2.79 -11.17
C VAL A 39 -9.15 1.49 -10.52
N LEU A 40 -8.62 1.23 -9.33
CA LEU A 40 -9.04 0.11 -8.51
C LEU A 40 -10.46 0.35 -7.96
N GLY A 41 -11.35 -0.59 -8.19
CA GLY A 41 -12.75 -0.50 -7.78
C GLY A 41 -13.67 -0.17 -8.97
N ASP A 42 -14.84 0.35 -8.67
CA ASP A 42 -15.87 0.71 -9.67
C ASP A 42 -15.76 2.17 -10.17
N GLY A 43 -14.74 2.90 -9.71
CA GLY A 43 -14.52 4.31 -10.02
C GLY A 43 -15.54 5.28 -9.38
N LYS A 44 -16.54 4.78 -8.65
CA LYS A 44 -17.54 5.61 -7.97
C LYS A 44 -17.18 5.90 -6.53
N GLN A 45 -16.55 4.95 -5.87
CA GLN A 45 -16.08 5.10 -4.50
C GLN A 45 -14.61 4.70 -4.40
N PRO A 46 -13.81 5.40 -3.58
CA PRO A 46 -12.44 5.00 -3.29
C PRO A 46 -12.42 3.59 -2.67
N PHE A 47 -11.33 2.86 -2.93
CA PHE A 47 -11.12 1.53 -2.38
C PHE A 47 -11.03 1.60 -0.84
N ASN A 48 -11.88 0.82 -0.17
CA ASN A 48 -11.86 0.67 1.28
C ASN A 48 -11.68 -0.82 1.63
N GLY A 49 -10.47 -1.18 2.03
CA GLY A 49 -10.11 -2.56 2.34
C GLY A 49 -8.61 -2.73 2.44
N LEU A 50 -8.16 -3.98 2.38
CA LEU A 50 -6.75 -4.35 2.36
C LEU A 50 -6.40 -4.95 1.00
N GLY A 51 -5.29 -4.52 0.43
CA GLY A 51 -4.78 -5.09 -0.81
C GLY A 51 -3.30 -5.43 -0.77
N VAL A 52 -2.88 -6.33 -1.66
CA VAL A 52 -1.49 -6.72 -1.91
C VAL A 52 -1.23 -6.62 -3.41
N VAL A 53 -0.13 -6.00 -3.80
CA VAL A 53 0.31 -5.96 -5.20
C VAL A 53 1.03 -7.26 -5.53
N LEU A 54 0.50 -8.00 -6.50
CA LEU A 54 1.07 -9.27 -6.97
C LEU A 54 1.87 -9.11 -8.27
N GLN A 55 1.63 -8.01 -9.00
CA GLN A 55 2.35 -7.66 -10.23
C GLN A 55 2.16 -6.18 -10.52
N GLY A 56 3.19 -5.52 -11.04
CA GLY A 56 3.14 -4.11 -11.41
C GLY A 56 3.16 -3.18 -10.20
N ASN A 57 2.61 -1.98 -10.36
CA ASN A 57 2.61 -0.95 -9.33
C ASN A 57 1.27 -0.20 -9.32
N LEU A 58 0.84 0.20 -8.12
CA LEU A 58 -0.27 1.11 -7.89
C LEU A 58 0.23 2.45 -7.35
N GLN A 59 -0.51 3.49 -7.60
CA GLN A 59 -0.31 4.82 -7.03
C GLN A 59 -1.61 5.32 -6.43
N ALA A 60 -1.56 5.77 -5.18
CA ALA A 60 -2.66 6.46 -4.55
C ALA A 60 -2.62 7.93 -4.95
N VAL A 61 -3.73 8.44 -5.44
CA VAL A 61 -3.89 9.81 -5.90
C VAL A 61 -5.05 10.48 -5.17
N ASP A 62 -4.93 11.79 -4.99
CA ASP A 62 -5.99 12.65 -4.49
C ASP A 62 -5.87 14.02 -5.16
N LEU A 63 -6.92 14.83 -5.05
CA LEU A 63 -6.90 16.20 -5.56
C LEU A 63 -6.31 17.15 -4.52
N THR A 64 -5.37 17.97 -4.95
CA THR A 64 -4.88 19.09 -4.15
C THR A 64 -5.94 20.18 -4.04
N LEU A 65 -5.76 21.14 -3.11
CA LEU A 65 -6.69 22.25 -2.91
C LEU A 65 -6.92 23.12 -4.16
N ASP A 66 -5.97 23.14 -5.08
CA ASP A 66 -6.05 23.83 -6.38
C ASP A 66 -6.59 22.91 -7.51
N GLY A 67 -7.08 21.72 -7.17
CA GLY A 67 -7.75 20.79 -8.07
C GLY A 67 -6.80 19.98 -8.97
N ARG A 68 -5.49 19.94 -8.67
CA ARG A 68 -4.53 19.08 -9.38
C ARG A 68 -4.46 17.72 -8.75
N GLU A 69 -4.27 16.71 -9.58
CA GLU A 69 -3.99 15.36 -9.10
C GLU A 69 -2.59 15.28 -8.48
N ALA A 70 -2.51 14.83 -7.25
CA ALA A 70 -1.26 14.57 -6.55
C ALA A 70 -1.12 13.09 -6.23
N ALA A 71 0.05 12.55 -6.56
CA ALA A 71 0.44 11.22 -6.12
C ALA A 71 0.92 11.28 -4.68
N LEU A 72 0.27 10.54 -3.80
CA LEU A 72 0.53 10.57 -2.36
C LEU A 72 1.32 9.37 -1.88
N LEU A 73 0.96 8.16 -2.36
CA LEU A 73 1.58 6.90 -1.98
C LEU A 73 1.81 6.04 -3.23
N THR A 74 2.76 5.12 -3.14
CA THR A 74 2.98 4.09 -4.16
C THR A 74 3.02 2.74 -3.47
N ALA A 75 2.37 1.74 -4.06
CA ALA A 75 2.49 0.35 -3.66
C ALA A 75 3.10 -0.44 -4.81
N THR A 76 4.21 -1.12 -4.53
CA THR A 76 4.97 -1.91 -5.47
C THR A 76 4.79 -3.41 -5.22
N LEU A 77 5.46 -4.24 -6.00
CA LEU A 77 5.37 -5.70 -5.91
C LEU A 77 5.55 -6.20 -4.46
N HIS A 78 4.60 -7.02 -3.99
CA HIS A 78 4.51 -7.60 -2.66
C HIS A 78 4.25 -6.62 -1.51
N GLU A 79 4.01 -5.35 -1.80
CA GLU A 79 3.59 -4.39 -0.79
C GLU A 79 2.07 -4.43 -0.57
N THR A 80 1.68 -4.12 0.67
CA THR A 80 0.28 -3.94 1.06
C THR A 80 -0.15 -2.49 0.92
N PHE A 81 -1.43 -2.29 0.63
CA PHE A 81 -2.06 -0.97 0.61
C PHE A 81 -3.43 -1.01 1.29
N GLY A 82 -3.91 0.14 1.74
CA GLY A 82 -5.17 0.27 2.46
C GLY A 82 -5.11 -0.06 3.95
N HIS A 83 -3.99 -0.59 4.45
CA HIS A 83 -3.81 -1.00 5.86
C HIS A 83 -3.99 0.16 6.86
N ALA A 84 -3.65 1.40 6.47
CA ALA A 84 -3.84 2.57 7.32
C ALA A 84 -5.31 2.80 7.71
N ASN A 85 -6.23 2.53 6.79
CA ASN A 85 -7.65 2.76 7.01
C ASN A 85 -8.30 1.74 7.94
N LEU A 86 -7.67 0.56 8.12
CA LEU A 86 -8.21 -0.50 8.98
C LEU A 86 -8.16 -0.14 10.47
N LEU A 87 -7.18 0.68 10.86
CA LEU A 87 -6.95 1.08 12.25
C LEU A 87 -7.35 2.54 12.52
N ALA A 88 -7.69 3.30 11.48
CA ALA A 88 -8.05 4.70 11.60
C ALA A 88 -9.53 4.85 12.00
N ALA A 89 -9.80 5.69 13.02
CA ALA A 89 -11.17 6.05 13.39
C ALA A 89 -11.89 6.84 12.26
N GLN A 90 -11.12 7.58 11.47
CA GLN A 90 -11.60 8.32 10.30
C GLN A 90 -10.69 7.97 9.11
N PRO A 91 -11.06 7.00 8.28
CA PRO A 91 -10.25 6.57 7.17
C PRO A 91 -10.13 7.66 6.09
N VAL A 92 -8.91 7.85 5.57
CA VAL A 92 -8.66 8.68 4.40
C VAL A 92 -8.68 7.76 3.18
N LEU A 93 -9.77 7.80 2.44
CA LEU A 93 -9.97 6.96 1.28
C LEU A 93 -9.32 7.61 0.05
N LEU A 94 -8.26 6.97 -0.45
CA LEU A 94 -7.52 7.41 -1.63
C LEU A 94 -7.95 6.64 -2.87
N THR A 95 -7.85 7.28 -4.03
CA THR A 95 -8.06 6.63 -5.32
C THR A 95 -6.78 5.91 -5.73
N TRP A 96 -6.85 4.58 -5.90
CA TRP A 96 -5.72 3.77 -6.35
C TRP A 96 -5.75 3.55 -7.85
N VAL A 97 -4.67 3.90 -8.53
CA VAL A 97 -4.54 3.86 -10.00
C VAL A 97 -3.35 2.99 -10.40
N ALA A 98 -3.53 2.13 -11.39
CA ALA A 98 -2.45 1.32 -11.95
C ALA A 98 -1.51 2.18 -12.81
N VAL A 99 -0.21 2.16 -12.49
CA VAL A 99 0.81 2.92 -13.25
C VAL A 99 1.62 2.05 -14.21
N SER A 100 1.68 0.75 -13.96
CA SER A 100 2.30 -0.22 -14.86
C SER A 100 1.38 -0.62 -16.03
N PRO A 101 1.92 -1.11 -17.17
CA PRO A 101 1.10 -1.58 -18.30
C PRO A 101 0.13 -2.70 -17.93
N SER A 102 0.52 -3.56 -16.97
CA SER A 102 -0.30 -4.61 -16.38
C SER A 102 -0.04 -4.63 -14.88
N THR A 103 -1.10 -4.59 -14.10
CA THR A 103 -1.05 -4.66 -12.64
C THR A 103 -2.05 -5.69 -12.16
N SER A 104 -1.62 -6.57 -11.25
CA SER A 104 -2.47 -7.57 -10.62
C SER A 104 -2.42 -7.36 -9.13
N VAL A 105 -3.57 -7.28 -8.50
CA VAL A 105 -3.70 -7.08 -7.06
C VAL A 105 -4.64 -8.08 -6.45
N ALA A 106 -4.34 -8.50 -5.23
CA ALA A 106 -5.21 -9.25 -4.35
C ALA A 106 -5.88 -8.29 -3.39
N VAL A 107 -7.21 -8.27 -3.32
CA VAL A 107 -7.93 -7.34 -2.45
C VAL A 107 -9.00 -8.04 -1.64
N MET A 108 -9.21 -7.58 -0.42
CA MET A 108 -10.37 -7.91 0.43
C MET A 108 -11.06 -6.62 0.88
N ASP A 109 -12.34 -6.70 1.16
CA ASP A 109 -13.11 -5.58 1.68
C ASP A 109 -12.72 -5.23 3.13
N SER A 110 -13.25 -4.10 3.62
CA SER A 110 -12.92 -3.61 4.96
C SER A 110 -13.42 -4.52 6.07
N GLN A 111 -14.53 -5.22 5.89
CA GLN A 111 -15.08 -6.11 6.90
C GLN A 111 -14.17 -7.33 7.10
N ALA A 112 -13.83 -8.02 6.01
CA ALA A 112 -12.89 -9.15 6.06
C ALA A 112 -11.50 -8.71 6.55
N ALA A 113 -11.04 -7.53 6.16
CA ALA A 113 -9.77 -6.99 6.62
C ALA A 113 -9.77 -6.69 8.13
N GLN A 114 -10.87 -6.17 8.68
CA GLN A 114 -11.03 -5.98 10.13
C GLN A 114 -11.06 -7.31 10.88
N GLU A 115 -11.73 -8.33 10.32
CA GLU A 115 -11.72 -9.67 10.90
C GLU A 115 -10.31 -10.28 10.88
N LEU A 116 -9.52 -10.07 9.82
CA LEU A 116 -8.12 -10.47 9.77
C LEU A 116 -7.30 -9.80 10.91
N MET A 117 -7.64 -8.57 11.32
CA MET A 117 -6.95 -7.89 12.44
C MET A 117 -7.29 -8.48 13.82
N THR A 118 -8.23 -9.41 13.92
CA THR A 118 -8.46 -10.16 15.17
C THR A 118 -7.33 -11.14 15.49
N PHE A 119 -6.51 -11.50 14.50
CA PHE A 119 -5.24 -12.20 14.73
C PHE A 119 -4.19 -11.20 15.24
N PRO A 120 -3.64 -11.38 16.46
CA PRO A 120 -2.71 -10.41 17.05
C PRO A 120 -1.48 -10.13 16.19
N GLU A 121 -0.96 -11.14 15.50
CA GLU A 121 0.21 -11.01 14.62
C GLU A 121 -0.09 -10.10 13.42
N MET A 122 -1.31 -10.15 12.89
CA MET A 122 -1.75 -9.32 11.78
C MET A 122 -1.95 -7.87 12.22
N ALA A 123 -2.58 -7.66 13.38
CA ALA A 123 -2.70 -6.33 13.98
C ALA A 123 -1.33 -5.69 14.26
N LEU A 124 -0.40 -6.47 14.80
CA LEU A 124 0.98 -6.00 15.03
C LEU A 124 1.71 -5.72 13.71
N GLY A 125 1.49 -6.55 12.69
CA GLY A 125 2.00 -6.33 11.32
C GLY A 125 1.50 -5.00 10.74
N ALA A 126 0.21 -4.73 10.83
CA ALA A 126 -0.39 -3.48 10.38
C ALA A 126 0.18 -2.26 11.15
N ALA A 127 0.33 -2.36 12.48
CA ALA A 127 0.93 -1.31 13.29
C ALA A 127 2.38 -1.03 12.91
N ARG A 128 3.17 -2.06 12.58
CA ARG A 128 4.56 -1.90 12.10
C ARG A 128 4.61 -1.20 10.74
N LEU A 129 3.74 -1.57 9.80
CA LEU A 129 3.66 -0.88 8.51
C LEU A 129 3.31 0.60 8.69
N LEU A 130 2.33 0.92 9.54
CA LEU A 130 1.99 2.31 9.86
C LEU A 130 3.17 3.08 10.46
N ALA A 131 3.92 2.46 11.36
CA ALA A 131 5.12 3.07 11.92
C ALA A 131 6.18 3.33 10.84
N GLN A 132 6.37 2.41 9.89
CA GLN A 132 7.27 2.57 8.75
C GLN A 132 6.80 3.71 7.84
N ASP A 133 5.51 3.79 7.53
CA ASP A 133 4.93 4.87 6.73
C ASP A 133 5.15 6.23 7.38
N VAL A 134 4.93 6.34 8.70
CA VAL A 134 5.20 7.57 9.46
C VAL A 134 6.69 7.94 9.39
N CYS A 135 7.61 6.99 9.58
CA CYS A 135 9.04 7.25 9.46
C CYS A 135 9.42 7.72 8.06
N SER A 136 8.87 7.09 7.02
CA SER A 136 9.07 7.47 5.63
C SER A 136 8.54 8.88 5.35
N PHE A 137 7.34 9.18 5.82
CA PHE A 137 6.74 10.51 5.71
C PHE A 137 7.58 11.58 6.40
N LEU A 138 8.07 11.33 7.61
CA LEU A 138 8.97 12.25 8.31
C LEU A 138 10.30 12.45 7.57
N GLY A 139 10.83 11.39 6.94
CA GLY A 139 11.98 11.49 6.03
C GLY A 139 11.71 12.45 4.87
N TRP A 140 10.57 12.29 4.21
CA TRP A 140 10.13 13.19 3.13
C TRP A 140 9.96 14.64 3.58
N GLN A 141 9.35 14.87 4.74
CA GLN A 141 9.18 16.21 5.30
C GLN A 141 10.53 16.91 5.52
N LYS A 142 11.54 16.17 6.00
CA LYS A 142 12.91 16.71 6.14
C LYS A 142 13.50 17.13 4.79
N ILE A 143 13.31 16.32 3.74
CA ILE A 143 13.78 16.64 2.39
C ILE A 143 13.07 17.91 1.85
N GLN A 144 11.77 18.02 2.04
CA GLN A 144 10.98 19.16 1.61
C GLN A 144 11.42 20.48 2.29
N ALA A 145 11.91 20.41 3.53
CA ALA A 145 12.44 21.56 4.27
C ALA A 145 13.83 22.02 3.80
N VAL A 146 14.52 21.29 2.93
CA VAL A 146 15.85 21.66 2.44
C VAL A 146 15.78 22.81 1.42
N HIS A 147 16.56 23.85 1.63
CA HIS A 147 16.76 24.98 0.71
C HIS A 147 18.24 25.12 0.36
N PRO A 148 18.58 25.50 -0.87
CA PRO A 148 17.76 25.76 -2.05
C PRO A 148 17.26 24.47 -2.75
N VAL A 149 16.47 24.63 -3.82
CA VAL A 149 15.87 23.49 -4.58
C VAL A 149 16.92 22.49 -5.07
N SER A 150 18.10 22.95 -5.50
CA SER A 150 19.20 22.06 -5.93
C SER A 150 19.67 21.13 -4.80
N ALA A 151 19.82 21.65 -3.58
CA ALA A 151 20.18 20.83 -2.41
C ALA A 151 19.07 19.82 -2.06
N ARG A 152 17.79 20.20 -2.22
CA ARG A 152 16.65 19.31 -2.03
C ARG A 152 16.63 18.16 -3.04
N VAL A 153 16.96 18.42 -4.31
CA VAL A 153 17.09 17.35 -5.32
C VAL A 153 18.22 16.37 -4.96
N CYS A 154 19.38 16.88 -4.52
CA CYS A 154 20.47 16.01 -4.05
C CYS A 154 20.06 15.16 -2.84
N ALA A 155 19.39 15.75 -1.85
CA ALA A 155 18.89 15.06 -0.68
C ALA A 155 17.88 13.96 -1.06
N TRP A 156 17.00 14.23 -2.03
CA TRP A 156 16.05 13.27 -2.57
C TRP A 156 16.76 12.08 -3.23
N ILE A 157 17.76 12.31 -4.07
CA ILE A 157 18.53 11.25 -4.73
C ILE A 157 19.24 10.36 -3.68
N GLN A 158 19.87 10.97 -2.67
CA GLN A 158 20.52 10.24 -1.59
C GLN A 158 19.53 9.36 -0.80
N HIS A 159 18.37 9.90 -0.49
CA HIS A 159 17.31 9.16 0.22
C HIS A 159 16.81 7.98 -0.60
N ALA A 160 16.54 8.17 -1.89
CA ALA A 160 16.10 7.12 -2.79
C ALA A 160 17.17 6.00 -2.94
N SER A 161 18.44 6.37 -3.07
CA SER A 161 19.55 5.40 -3.18
C SER A 161 19.75 4.60 -1.88
N ALA A 162 19.53 5.20 -0.71
CA ALA A 162 19.63 4.52 0.57
C ALA A 162 18.49 3.51 0.76
N ALA A 163 17.27 3.82 0.30
CA ALA A 163 16.13 2.91 0.33
C ALA A 163 16.38 1.65 -0.54
N ASP A 164 16.97 1.82 -1.73
CA ASP A 164 17.32 0.70 -2.62
C ASP A 164 18.44 -0.21 -2.05
N SER A 165 19.36 0.33 -1.27
CA SER A 165 20.45 -0.43 -0.65
C SER A 165 20.01 -1.24 0.57
N SER A 166 18.90 -0.91 1.21
CA SER A 166 18.34 -1.63 2.36
C SER A 166 17.47 -2.85 1.96
N LEU A 167 17.21 -3.03 0.67
CA LEU A 167 16.45 -4.14 0.09
C LEU A 167 17.34 -5.27 -0.47
N ARG A 168 18.66 -5.18 -0.30
CA ARG A 168 19.64 -6.21 -0.66
C ARG A 168 20.22 -6.86 0.61
#